data_e9a0ab553a493aa111ce2f4cd363a735
#
_entry.id   e9a0ab553a493aa111ce2f4cd363a735
#
_cell.length_a   1.000
_cell.length_b   1.000
_cell.length_c   1.000
_cell.angle_alpha   90.00
_cell.angle_beta   90.00
_cell.angle_gamma   90.00
#
_symmetry.space_group_name_H-M   'P 1'
#
loop_
_entity.id
_entity.type
_entity.pdbx_description
1 polymer ?
#
loop_
_entity_poly.entity_id
_entity_poly.type
_entity_poly.pdbx_seq_one_letter_code
_entity_poly.pdbx_strand_id
1 'polypeptide(L)'
;MRLTLFLIAWLGATACVDKEQSQKLMKSFENGPPHPDEAPKMLNKELPFHYPSALYAKKVQGNVTLRLFIDRDGRVRPDSTQVVESSGYASFDSAAVRGSQELQFVPAKTKGEPQPVTILFPVYFRFPGAPPLPGDTVLGKGARGRG
;
A
#
# COMPACT_ATOMS: atom_id res chain seq x y z
N MET A 1 -61.82 25.87 -28.38
CA MET A 1 -61.20 24.74 -27.67
C MET A 1 -59.96 24.33 -28.48
N ARG A 2 -58.77 24.83 -28.08
CA ARG A 2 -57.49 24.52 -28.76
C ARG A 2 -56.65 23.67 -27.81
N LEU A 3 -56.48 22.40 -28.22
CA LEU A 3 -55.73 21.40 -27.51
C LEU A 3 -54.28 21.52 -27.98
N THR A 4 -53.36 22.06 -27.14
CA THR A 4 -51.97 22.15 -27.40
C THR A 4 -51.28 20.92 -26.81
N LEU A 5 -50.82 20.00 -27.67
CA LEU A 5 -49.98 18.86 -27.35
C LEU A 5 -48.55 19.36 -27.03
N PHE A 6 -48.11 19.20 -25.79
CA PHE A 6 -46.70 19.37 -25.41
C PHE A 6 -45.96 18.05 -25.63
N LEU A 7 -45.17 18.04 -26.71
CA LEU A 7 -44.17 16.99 -26.97
C LEU A 7 -42.94 17.23 -26.09
N ILE A 8 -42.82 16.43 -25.03
CA ILE A 8 -41.61 16.43 -24.20
C ILE A 8 -40.58 15.56 -24.92
N ALA A 9 -39.61 16.22 -25.56
CA ALA A 9 -38.42 15.57 -26.13
C ALA A 9 -37.47 15.17 -24.98
N TRP A 10 -37.37 13.88 -24.72
CA TRP A 10 -36.40 13.29 -23.81
C TRP A 10 -35.04 13.26 -24.51
N LEU A 11 -34.17 14.25 -24.20
CA LEU A 11 -32.77 14.22 -24.60
C LEU A 11 -32.06 13.16 -23.75
N GLY A 12 -31.83 11.98 -24.34
CA GLY A 12 -30.90 11.00 -23.80
C GLY A 12 -29.48 11.54 -23.86
N ALA A 13 -28.94 11.95 -22.73
CA ALA A 13 -27.51 12.23 -22.59
C ALA A 13 -26.76 10.89 -22.63
N THR A 14 -26.35 10.45 -23.82
CA THR A 14 -25.32 9.43 -23.95
C THR A 14 -24.02 10.04 -23.44
N ALA A 15 -23.59 9.61 -22.27
CA ALA A 15 -22.26 9.91 -21.75
C ALA A 15 -21.23 9.25 -22.68
N CYS A 16 -20.81 9.98 -23.72
CA CYS A 16 -19.61 9.64 -24.44
C CYS A 16 -18.45 9.82 -23.47
N VAL A 17 -17.91 8.72 -22.96
CA VAL A 17 -16.59 8.73 -22.35
C VAL A 17 -15.64 9.24 -23.41
N ASP A 18 -15.13 10.43 -23.17
CA ASP A 18 -14.30 11.17 -24.12
C ASP A 18 -13.01 10.38 -24.37
N LYS A 19 -12.84 9.89 -25.59
CA LYS A 19 -11.65 9.15 -26.04
C LYS A 19 -10.37 9.95 -25.76
N GLU A 20 -10.48 11.26 -25.77
CA GLU A 20 -9.38 12.19 -25.52
C GLU A 20 -8.96 12.17 -24.05
N GLN A 21 -9.90 12.08 -23.09
CA GLN A 21 -9.60 11.91 -21.67
C GLN A 21 -8.95 10.55 -21.39
N SER A 22 -9.43 9.49 -22.03
CA SER A 22 -8.84 8.16 -21.92
C SER A 22 -7.42 8.10 -22.45
N GLN A 23 -7.15 8.75 -23.60
CA GLN A 23 -5.81 8.84 -24.17
C GLN A 23 -4.86 9.70 -23.33
N LYS A 24 -5.37 10.78 -22.73
CA LYS A 24 -4.59 11.64 -21.84
C LYS A 24 -4.22 10.92 -20.54
N LEU A 25 -5.14 10.12 -20.02
CA LEU A 25 -4.91 9.26 -18.87
C LEU A 25 -3.87 8.18 -19.17
N MET A 26 -4.00 7.49 -20.32
CA MET A 26 -3.02 6.47 -20.77
C MET A 26 -1.62 7.07 -20.96
N LYS A 27 -1.50 8.24 -21.58
CA LYS A 27 -0.22 8.97 -21.69
C LYS A 27 0.34 9.40 -20.36
N SER A 28 -0.51 9.71 -19.37
CA SER A 28 -0.07 10.03 -18.01
C SER A 28 0.52 8.81 -17.29
N PHE A 29 0.01 7.61 -17.55
CA PHE A 29 0.58 6.37 -17.05
C PHE A 29 1.87 5.98 -17.78
N GLU A 30 1.95 6.24 -19.09
CA GLU A 30 3.13 5.96 -19.91
C GLU A 30 4.30 6.90 -19.60
N ASN A 31 4.00 8.15 -19.20
CA ASN A 31 4.97 9.17 -18.76
C ASN A 31 5.07 9.29 -17.23
N GLY A 32 4.59 8.30 -16.48
CA GLY A 32 4.81 8.22 -15.03
C GLY A 32 6.31 8.24 -14.70
N PRO A 33 6.69 8.56 -13.45
CA PRO A 33 8.09 8.50 -13.06
C PRO A 33 8.63 7.11 -13.42
N PRO A 34 9.84 7.03 -13.99
CA PRO A 34 10.40 5.76 -14.46
C PRO A 34 10.39 4.76 -13.31
N HIS A 35 9.68 3.65 -13.52
CA HIS A 35 9.74 2.54 -12.58
C HIS A 35 11.15 1.97 -12.59
N PRO A 36 11.73 1.66 -11.42
CA PRO A 36 13.05 1.05 -11.39
C PRO A 36 13.00 -0.32 -12.08
N ASP A 37 14.06 -0.65 -12.80
CA ASP A 37 14.20 -1.95 -13.46
C ASP A 37 14.35 -3.07 -12.42
N GLU A 38 14.98 -2.75 -11.29
CA GLU A 38 15.13 -3.62 -10.14
C GLU A 38 14.45 -2.98 -8.93
N ALA A 39 13.48 -3.68 -8.34
CA ALA A 39 12.81 -3.24 -7.13
C ALA A 39 13.74 -3.33 -5.90
N PRO A 40 13.52 -2.50 -4.86
CA PRO A 40 14.32 -2.60 -3.64
C PRO A 40 14.07 -3.94 -2.95
N LYS A 41 15.14 -4.55 -2.41
CA LYS A 41 15.06 -5.83 -1.72
C LYS A 41 15.47 -5.66 -0.26
N MET A 42 14.56 -6.05 0.66
CA MET A 42 14.83 -5.98 2.09
C MET A 42 15.97 -6.92 2.49
N LEU A 43 16.89 -6.42 3.33
CA LEU A 43 18.04 -7.16 3.85
C LEU A 43 17.78 -7.73 5.26
N ASN A 44 16.85 -7.17 5.99
CA ASN A 44 16.53 -7.63 7.34
C ASN A 44 16.00 -9.07 7.32
N LYS A 45 16.62 -9.97 8.08
CA LYS A 45 16.14 -11.33 8.27
C LYS A 45 14.92 -11.39 9.18
N GLU A 46 14.89 -10.51 10.19
CA GLU A 46 13.79 -10.33 11.12
C GLU A 46 13.26 -8.92 11.01
N LEU A 47 11.95 -8.77 11.14
CA LEU A 47 11.30 -7.47 11.07
C LEU A 47 11.46 -6.73 12.40
N PRO A 48 11.96 -5.48 12.40
CA PRO A 48 12.24 -4.72 13.61
C PRO A 48 10.99 -4.06 14.25
N PHE A 49 9.82 -4.67 14.09
CA PHE A 49 8.58 -4.12 14.60
C PHE A 49 8.22 -4.74 15.95
N HIS A 50 8.45 -3.97 17.01
CA HIS A 50 8.14 -4.42 18.36
C HIS A 50 6.66 -4.22 18.70
N TYR A 51 6.02 -5.30 19.12
CA TYR A 51 4.62 -5.26 19.56
C TYR A 51 4.51 -4.47 20.87
N PRO A 52 3.68 -3.40 20.96
CA PRO A 52 3.51 -2.65 22.18
C PRO A 52 2.92 -3.52 23.30
N SER A 53 3.59 -3.59 24.46
CA SER A 53 3.22 -4.48 25.55
C SER A 53 1.79 -4.30 26.05
N ALA A 54 1.32 -3.06 26.13
CA ALA A 54 -0.05 -2.74 26.54
C ALA A 54 -1.12 -3.30 25.59
N LEU A 55 -0.84 -3.32 24.29
CA LEU A 55 -1.75 -3.90 23.30
C LEU A 55 -1.60 -5.42 23.22
N TYR A 56 -0.39 -5.92 23.42
CA TYR A 56 -0.13 -7.36 23.53
C TYR A 56 -0.91 -8.00 24.69
N ALA A 57 -0.88 -7.38 25.89
CA ALA A 57 -1.63 -7.84 27.06
C ALA A 57 -3.16 -7.90 26.82
N LYS A 58 -3.67 -7.02 25.97
CA LYS A 58 -5.08 -6.96 25.57
C LYS A 58 -5.40 -7.81 24.35
N LYS A 59 -4.41 -8.50 23.76
CA LYS A 59 -4.54 -9.32 22.55
C LYS A 59 -5.08 -8.52 21.34
N VAL A 60 -4.83 -7.21 21.29
CA VAL A 60 -5.30 -6.34 20.23
C VAL A 60 -4.44 -6.54 18.99
N GLN A 61 -5.02 -6.78 17.84
CA GLN A 61 -4.34 -6.89 16.55
C GLN A 61 -4.55 -5.62 15.72
N GLY A 62 -3.67 -5.36 14.75
CA GLY A 62 -3.82 -4.22 13.85
C GLY A 62 -2.90 -4.28 12.66
N ASN A 63 -3.26 -3.51 11.64
CA ASN A 63 -2.48 -3.31 10.42
C ASN A 63 -2.12 -1.84 10.32
N VAL A 64 -0.89 -1.55 9.96
CA VAL A 64 -0.42 -0.19 9.66
C VAL A 64 0.20 -0.22 8.27
N THR A 65 -0.22 0.65 7.38
CA THR A 65 0.47 0.81 6.09
C THR A 65 1.31 2.06 6.14
N LEU A 66 2.61 1.89 5.94
CA LEU A 66 3.60 2.97 5.87
C LEU A 66 3.92 3.30 4.41
N ARG A 67 4.13 4.58 4.14
CA ARG A 67 4.84 5.05 2.96
C ARG A 67 6.29 5.28 3.35
N LEU A 68 7.20 4.50 2.77
CA LEU A 68 8.63 4.57 3.04
C LEU A 68 9.35 5.17 1.84
N PHE A 69 10.22 6.14 2.09
CA PHE A 69 11.19 6.62 1.10
C PHE A 69 12.53 5.93 1.38
N ILE A 70 13.01 5.16 0.39
CA ILE A 70 14.29 4.45 0.43
C ILE A 70 15.26 5.24 -0.43
N ASP A 71 16.38 5.63 0.13
CA ASP A 71 17.41 6.39 -0.57
C ASP A 71 18.32 5.47 -1.44
N ARG A 72 19.30 6.07 -2.12
CA ARG A 72 20.25 5.36 -2.99
C ARG A 72 21.16 4.39 -2.24
N ASP A 73 21.30 4.57 -0.94
CA ASP A 73 22.08 3.69 -0.06
C ASP A 73 21.24 2.54 0.51
N GLY A 74 19.94 2.48 0.16
CA GLY A 74 19.01 1.48 0.65
C GLY A 74 18.50 1.74 2.07
N ARG A 75 18.64 2.97 2.58
CA ARG A 75 18.18 3.36 3.91
C ARG A 75 16.81 4.03 3.85
N VAL A 76 15.97 3.71 4.83
CA VAL A 76 14.71 4.40 5.00
C VAL A 76 14.96 5.78 5.61
N ARG A 77 14.38 6.82 5.00
CA ARG A 77 14.47 8.21 5.47
C ARG A 77 13.34 8.51 6.45
N PRO A 78 13.66 8.74 7.74
CA PRO A 78 12.64 9.01 8.75
C PRO A 78 11.75 10.19 8.44
N ASP A 79 12.34 11.29 7.95
CA ASP A 79 11.63 12.54 7.63
C ASP A 79 10.60 12.38 6.50
N SER A 80 10.73 11.32 5.71
CA SER A 80 9.86 11.02 4.58
C SER A 80 8.98 9.78 4.81
N THR A 81 9.01 9.22 6.03
CA THR A 81 8.15 8.10 6.43
C THR A 81 6.80 8.62 6.92
N GLN A 82 5.72 8.07 6.38
CA GLN A 82 4.35 8.49 6.71
C GLN A 82 3.45 7.27 6.94
N VAL A 83 2.55 7.38 7.92
CA VAL A 83 1.43 6.43 8.07
C VAL A 83 0.37 6.80 7.05
N VAL A 84 0.08 5.91 6.10
CA VAL A 84 -0.96 6.09 5.06
C VAL A 84 -2.27 5.49 5.52
N GLU A 85 -2.19 4.35 6.22
CA GLU A 85 -3.34 3.68 6.83
C GLU A 85 -2.99 3.38 8.29
N SER A 86 -3.76 3.99 9.20
CA SER A 86 -3.62 3.79 10.64
C SER A 86 -4.31 2.50 11.06
N SER A 87 -3.73 1.82 12.05
CA SER A 87 -4.36 0.69 12.72
C SER A 87 -5.56 1.07 13.60
N GLY A 88 -5.79 2.39 13.83
CA GLY A 88 -6.71 2.89 14.85
C GLY A 88 -6.11 2.95 16.26
N TYR A 89 -4.86 2.50 16.44
CA TYR A 89 -4.13 2.52 17.71
C TYR A 89 -2.80 3.26 17.54
N ALA A 90 -2.68 4.45 18.14
CA ALA A 90 -1.49 5.28 18.05
C ALA A 90 -0.19 4.55 18.49
N SER A 91 -0.32 3.57 19.38
CA SER A 91 0.82 2.75 19.83
C SER A 91 1.35 1.84 18.72
N PHE A 92 0.49 1.24 17.89
CA PHE A 92 0.91 0.45 16.73
C PHE A 92 1.51 1.34 15.66
N ASP A 93 0.87 2.46 15.35
CA ASP A 93 1.35 3.40 14.34
C ASP A 93 2.75 3.92 14.71
N SER A 94 2.95 4.29 15.99
CA SER A 94 4.26 4.72 16.49
C SER A 94 5.30 3.60 16.46
N ALA A 95 4.90 2.36 16.80
CA ALA A 95 5.81 1.21 16.76
C ALA A 95 6.23 0.87 15.33
N ALA A 96 5.29 0.97 14.37
CA ALA A 96 5.56 0.76 12.95
C ALA A 96 6.54 1.81 12.41
N VAL A 97 6.32 3.10 12.70
CA VAL A 97 7.23 4.19 12.28
C VAL A 97 8.62 4.01 12.89
N ARG A 98 8.74 3.69 14.17
CA ARG A 98 10.06 3.45 14.80
C ARG A 98 10.78 2.26 14.18
N GLY A 99 10.10 1.12 14.04
CA GLY A 99 10.70 -0.09 13.46
C GLY A 99 11.12 0.12 12.01
N SER A 100 10.40 0.95 11.25
CA SER A 100 10.77 1.21 9.86
C SER A 100 12.13 1.88 9.68
N GLN A 101 12.61 2.60 10.68
CA GLN A 101 13.91 3.27 10.64
C GLN A 101 15.10 2.29 10.71
N GLU A 102 14.84 1.07 11.20
CA GLU A 102 15.84 0.00 11.27
C GLU A 102 15.83 -0.91 10.02
N LEU A 103 14.92 -0.64 9.08
CA LEU A 103 14.86 -1.39 7.83
C LEU A 103 16.03 -0.99 6.91
N GLN A 104 16.61 -2.00 6.29
CA GLN A 104 17.68 -1.85 5.31
C GLN A 104 17.30 -2.60 4.02
N PHE A 105 17.63 -1.98 2.89
CA PHE A 105 17.33 -2.52 1.58
C PHE A 105 18.56 -2.52 0.68
N VAL A 106 18.60 -3.46 -0.26
CA VAL A 106 19.34 -3.23 -1.50
C VAL A 106 18.57 -2.15 -2.24
N PRO A 107 19.20 -1.03 -2.66
CA PRO A 107 18.46 0.04 -3.31
C PRO A 107 17.84 -0.42 -4.63
N ALA A 108 16.74 0.22 -5.01
CA ALA A 108 16.18 0.09 -6.34
C ALA A 108 17.21 0.56 -7.39
N LYS A 109 17.16 0.00 -8.60
CA LYS A 109 18.08 0.41 -9.68
C LYS A 109 17.34 0.68 -10.97
N THR A 110 17.87 1.62 -11.73
CA THR A 110 17.46 1.89 -13.10
C THR A 110 18.72 1.91 -13.96
N LYS A 111 18.76 1.04 -14.98
CA LYS A 111 19.94 0.85 -15.84
C LYS A 111 21.24 0.55 -15.06
N GLY A 112 21.10 -0.20 -13.96
CA GLY A 112 22.20 -0.55 -13.07
C GLY A 112 22.58 0.50 -12.02
N GLU A 113 22.04 1.71 -12.11
CA GLU A 113 22.34 2.82 -11.18
C GLU A 113 21.35 2.83 -10.01
N PRO A 114 21.82 2.95 -8.74
CA PRO A 114 20.95 3.07 -7.58
C PRO A 114 20.04 4.29 -7.67
N GLN A 115 18.75 4.09 -7.45
CA GLN A 115 17.74 5.14 -7.47
C GLN A 115 16.93 5.15 -6.18
N PRO A 116 16.55 6.35 -5.68
CA PRO A 116 15.63 6.43 -4.57
C PRO A 116 14.23 6.01 -5.01
N VAL A 117 13.47 5.38 -4.12
CA VAL A 117 12.13 4.90 -4.42
C VAL A 117 11.21 5.07 -3.21
N THR A 118 9.94 5.33 -3.49
CA THR A 118 8.89 5.31 -2.47
C THR A 118 8.08 4.02 -2.60
N ILE A 119 7.90 3.31 -1.49
CA ILE A 119 7.09 2.09 -1.44
C ILE A 119 5.99 2.19 -0.38
N LEU A 120 4.94 1.40 -0.55
CA LEU A 120 3.97 1.11 0.51
C LEU A 120 4.41 -0.17 1.22
N PHE A 121 4.52 -0.09 2.53
CA PHE A 121 5.00 -1.18 3.36
C PHE A 121 3.97 -1.52 4.44
N PRO A 122 3.27 -2.66 4.35
CA PRO A 122 2.31 -3.07 5.36
C PRO A 122 3.02 -3.71 6.55
N VAL A 123 2.63 -3.30 7.76
CA VAL A 123 3.11 -3.86 9.04
C VAL A 123 1.92 -4.51 9.74
N TYR A 124 2.06 -5.79 10.06
CA TYR A 124 1.01 -6.59 10.66
C TYR A 124 1.36 -6.93 12.11
N PHE A 125 0.60 -6.39 13.05
CA PHE A 125 0.69 -6.79 14.46
C PHE A 125 -0.31 -7.91 14.72
N ARG A 126 0.18 -9.14 14.87
CA ARG A 126 -0.64 -10.34 15.08
C ARG A 126 -0.36 -10.95 16.45
N PHE A 127 -1.43 -11.25 17.18
CA PHE A 127 -1.31 -12.00 18.44
C PHE A 127 -1.31 -13.51 18.12
N PRO A 128 -0.36 -14.29 18.67
CA PRO A 128 -0.30 -15.73 18.40
C PRO A 128 -1.61 -16.43 18.79
N GLY A 129 -2.16 -17.22 17.86
CA GLY A 129 -3.40 -17.96 18.06
C GLY A 129 -4.70 -17.15 17.96
N ALA A 130 -4.63 -15.84 17.69
CA ALA A 130 -5.81 -15.05 17.40
C ALA A 130 -6.35 -15.32 15.97
N PRO A 131 -7.66 -15.15 15.75
CA PRO A 131 -8.21 -15.27 14.39
C PRO A 131 -7.64 -14.17 13.47
N PRO A 132 -7.50 -14.46 12.16
CA PRO A 132 -7.04 -13.46 11.21
C PRO A 132 -8.01 -12.28 11.13
N LEU A 133 -7.46 -11.09 10.86
CA LEU A 133 -8.27 -9.91 10.62
C LEU A 133 -8.92 -9.96 9.22
N PRO A 134 -10.04 -9.24 9.01
CA PRO A 134 -10.61 -9.08 7.67
C PRO A 134 -9.54 -8.53 6.71
N GLY A 135 -9.38 -9.18 5.56
CA GLY A 135 -8.36 -8.83 4.57
C GLY A 135 -7.01 -9.56 4.73
N ASP A 136 -6.80 -10.31 5.81
CA ASP A 136 -5.61 -11.17 5.91
C ASP A 136 -5.72 -12.32 4.90
N THR A 137 -4.66 -12.49 4.10
CA THR A 137 -4.54 -13.69 3.28
C THR A 137 -4.13 -14.86 4.18
N VAL A 138 -5.07 -15.72 4.52
CA VAL A 138 -4.78 -16.98 5.20
C VAL A 138 -4.16 -17.91 4.15
N LEU A 139 -2.84 -17.97 4.10
CA LEU A 139 -2.16 -19.05 3.38
C LEU A 139 -2.53 -20.36 4.11
N GLY A 140 -3.53 -21.07 3.58
CA GLY A 140 -3.90 -22.38 4.09
C GLY A 140 -2.63 -23.22 4.23
N LYS A 141 -2.43 -23.86 5.38
CA LYS A 141 -1.42 -24.91 5.54
C LYS A 141 -1.64 -25.88 4.39
N GLY A 142 -0.72 -25.85 3.43
CA GLY A 142 -0.78 -26.71 2.26
C GLY A 142 -1.07 -28.14 2.72
N ALA A 143 -2.13 -28.69 2.20
CA ALA A 143 -2.44 -30.10 2.35
C ALA A 143 -1.15 -30.87 2.00
N ARG A 144 -0.50 -31.45 3.02
CA ARG A 144 0.51 -32.46 2.78
C ARG A 144 -0.21 -33.58 2.03
N GLY A 145 0.04 -33.63 0.73
CA GLY A 145 -0.38 -34.74 -0.08
C GLY A 145 0.06 -36.02 0.59
N ARG A 146 -0.90 -36.87 0.96
CA ARG A 146 -0.66 -38.30 1.20
C ARG A 146 -0.40 -38.88 -0.18
N GLY A 147 0.83 -39.22 -0.44
CA GLY A 147 1.23 -40.16 -1.44
C GLY A 147 1.51 -41.49 -0.76
#